data_5622194b956c9255f78aa85e102cb0da
#
_entry.id   5622194b956c9255f78aa85e102cb0da
#
_cell.length_a   1.000
_cell.length_b   1.000
_cell.length_c   1.000
_cell.angle_alpha   90.00
_cell.angle_beta   90.00
_cell.angle_gamma   90.00
#
_symmetry.space_group_name_H-M   'P 1'
#
loop_
_entity.id
_entity.type
_entity.pdbx_description
1 polymer ?
#
loop_
_entity_poly.entity_id
_entity_poly.type
_entity_poly.pdbx_seq_one_letter_code
_entity_poly.pdbx_strand_id
1 'polypeptide(L)'
;GTIASGKLSIKQKVKVLPSGFEARINKIFESDKEINQAYKMQAITFTLDDHIDLSRGDFIVDTNNPCDLSDQFRVDLIWMDVNHFLPGRTYIIKMECRTLKAKIFIKYKYDIENFKKNMSKILKLNDIASCDMIFETKIVYENYEVNKTLGSFIVIDPDSNATCGAGRINFALRRSSNLIFQNLD
;
A
#
# COMPACT_ATOMS: atom_id res chain seq x y z
N GLY A 1 -2.27 -10.93 13.66
CA GLY A 1 -2.32 -10.36 12.30
C GLY A 1 -2.99 -11.30 11.31
N THR A 2 -3.10 -10.85 10.05
CA THR A 2 -3.68 -11.66 8.96
C THR A 2 -2.62 -11.90 7.88
N ILE A 3 -2.55 -13.11 7.35
CA ILE A 3 -1.63 -13.42 6.24
C ILE A 3 -2.19 -12.86 4.95
N ALA A 4 -1.55 -11.82 4.42
CA ALA A 4 -1.98 -11.14 3.20
C ALA A 4 -1.66 -11.95 1.93
N SER A 5 -0.53 -12.68 1.92
CA SER A 5 -0.13 -13.56 0.81
C SER A 5 0.79 -14.68 1.27
N GLY A 6 0.87 -15.76 0.50
CA GLY A 6 1.79 -16.87 0.74
C GLY A 6 1.44 -17.70 1.98
N LYS A 7 2.49 -18.11 2.68
CA LYS A 7 2.41 -18.93 3.91
C LYS A 7 3.43 -18.48 4.94
N LEU A 8 3.14 -18.70 6.22
CA LEU A 8 4.06 -18.51 7.32
C LEU A 8 4.29 -19.83 8.03
N SER A 9 5.55 -20.14 8.37
CA SER A 9 5.93 -21.39 9.05
C SER A 9 6.77 -21.11 10.29
N ILE A 10 6.71 -22.01 11.28
CA ILE A 10 7.61 -21.95 12.44
C ILE A 10 9.07 -22.03 11.97
N LYS A 11 9.99 -21.38 12.69
CA LYS A 11 11.43 -21.24 12.38
C LYS A 11 11.74 -20.48 11.08
N GLN A 12 10.73 -19.99 10.36
CA GLN A 12 10.95 -19.16 9.17
C GLN A 12 11.62 -17.85 9.58
N LYS A 13 12.65 -17.45 8.81
CA LYS A 13 13.31 -16.17 8.96
C LYS A 13 12.47 -15.09 8.29
N VAL A 14 12.14 -14.07 9.04
CA VAL A 14 11.28 -12.97 8.60
C VAL A 14 11.94 -11.62 8.83
N LYS A 15 11.47 -10.62 8.09
CA LYS A 15 11.89 -9.23 8.23
C LYS A 15 10.68 -8.35 8.51
N VAL A 16 10.83 -7.46 9.48
CA VAL A 16 9.82 -6.46 9.84
C VAL A 16 10.03 -5.21 8.98
N LEU A 17 9.00 -4.73 8.33
CA LEU A 17 9.04 -3.50 7.53
C LEU A 17 8.11 -2.44 8.13
N PRO A 18 8.50 -1.16 8.19
CA PRO A 18 9.68 -0.57 7.53
C PRO A 18 10.97 -0.62 8.32
N SER A 19 10.98 -1.08 9.60
CA SER A 19 12.15 -1.03 10.49
C SER A 19 13.36 -1.79 9.97
N GLY A 20 13.14 -2.88 9.23
CA GLY A 20 14.19 -3.71 8.66
C GLY A 20 14.75 -4.78 9.62
N PHE A 21 14.25 -4.89 10.85
CA PHE A 21 14.68 -5.92 11.80
C PHE A 21 14.35 -7.32 11.30
N GLU A 22 15.26 -8.26 11.54
CA GLU A 22 15.08 -9.66 11.19
C GLU A 22 14.88 -10.49 12.46
N ALA A 23 14.00 -11.47 12.39
CA ALA A 23 13.70 -12.42 13.46
C ALA A 23 13.30 -13.77 12.90
N ARG A 24 13.08 -14.75 13.79
CA ARG A 24 12.50 -16.05 13.44
C ARG A 24 11.15 -16.22 14.11
N ILE A 25 10.25 -16.87 13.39
CA ILE A 25 8.95 -17.27 13.95
C ILE A 25 9.18 -18.42 14.94
N ASN A 26 8.81 -18.19 16.18
CA ASN A 26 8.92 -19.20 17.25
C ASN A 26 7.67 -20.09 17.26
N LYS A 27 6.48 -19.50 17.46
CA LYS A 27 5.20 -20.19 17.51
C LYS A 27 4.16 -19.48 16.67
N ILE A 28 3.19 -20.23 16.18
CA ILE A 28 2.02 -19.72 15.46
C ILE A 28 0.77 -20.32 16.12
N PHE A 29 -0.24 -19.47 16.34
CA PHE A 29 -1.53 -19.86 16.89
C PHE A 29 -2.66 -19.41 15.97
N GLU A 30 -3.59 -20.31 15.72
CA GLU A 30 -4.88 -20.00 15.13
C GLU A 30 -5.93 -20.16 16.23
N SER A 31 -6.49 -19.01 16.68
CA SER A 31 -7.22 -18.95 17.96
C SER A 31 -6.35 -19.52 19.10
N ASP A 32 -6.77 -20.59 19.76
CA ASP A 32 -6.06 -21.21 20.89
C ASP A 32 -5.22 -22.44 20.50
N LYS A 33 -5.18 -22.81 19.21
CA LYS A 33 -4.43 -23.97 18.74
C LYS A 33 -3.08 -23.55 18.20
N GLU A 34 -2.02 -24.18 18.71
CA GLU A 34 -0.68 -24.08 18.13
C GLU A 34 -0.63 -24.85 16.80
N ILE A 35 -0.16 -24.19 15.74
CA ILE A 35 -0.04 -24.75 14.39
C ILE A 35 1.37 -24.55 13.86
N ASN A 36 1.81 -25.41 12.96
CA ASN A 36 3.15 -25.32 12.39
C ASN A 36 3.23 -24.37 11.17
N GLN A 37 2.13 -24.19 10.49
CA GLN A 37 2.04 -23.36 9.28
C GLN A 37 0.68 -22.68 9.22
N ALA A 38 0.66 -21.47 8.66
CA ALA A 38 -0.54 -20.72 8.36
C ALA A 38 -0.50 -20.19 6.92
N TYR A 39 -1.66 -19.97 6.32
CA TYR A 39 -1.82 -19.65 4.90
C TYR A 39 -2.57 -18.34 4.70
N LYS A 40 -2.54 -17.84 3.46
CA LYS A 40 -3.26 -16.65 3.04
C LYS A 40 -4.70 -16.63 3.58
N MET A 41 -5.14 -15.46 4.06
CA MET A 41 -6.45 -15.16 4.66
C MET A 41 -6.66 -15.69 6.09
N GLN A 42 -5.73 -16.44 6.66
CA GLN A 42 -5.84 -16.83 8.07
C GLN A 42 -5.44 -15.69 9.00
N ALA A 43 -6.25 -15.46 10.02
CA ALA A 43 -5.95 -14.57 11.15
C ALA A 43 -5.21 -15.38 12.21
N ILE A 44 -4.01 -14.96 12.57
CA ILE A 44 -3.11 -15.68 13.46
C ILE A 44 -2.51 -14.79 14.53
N THR A 45 -2.08 -15.41 15.61
CA THR A 45 -1.13 -14.88 16.58
C THR A 45 0.18 -15.64 16.45
N PHE A 46 1.30 -14.95 16.54
CA PHE A 46 2.61 -15.61 16.50
C PHE A 46 3.56 -14.93 17.48
N THR A 47 4.62 -15.65 17.83
CA THR A 47 5.72 -15.13 18.64
C THR A 47 7.02 -15.19 17.84
N LEU A 48 7.94 -14.30 18.18
CA LEU A 48 9.28 -14.24 17.62
C LEU A 48 10.29 -14.77 18.62
N ASP A 49 11.44 -15.27 18.15
CA ASP A 49 12.55 -15.71 19.01
C ASP A 49 13.22 -14.50 19.68
N ASP A 50 13.22 -13.35 19.01
CA ASP A 50 13.83 -12.11 19.50
C ASP A 50 12.78 -11.13 20.01
N HIS A 51 13.16 -10.30 21.00
CA HIS A 51 12.33 -9.20 21.49
C HIS A 51 12.40 -8.01 20.52
N ILE A 52 11.51 -8.00 19.55
CA ILE A 52 11.37 -6.93 18.56
C ILE A 52 10.03 -6.26 18.74
N ASP A 53 10.02 -4.93 18.79
CA ASP A 53 8.78 -4.16 18.82
C ASP A 53 8.06 -4.26 17.48
N LEU A 54 6.81 -4.71 17.55
CA LEU A 54 5.89 -4.79 16.42
C LEU A 54 4.68 -3.89 16.69
N SER A 55 4.46 -2.97 15.81
CA SER A 55 3.34 -2.05 15.90
C SER A 55 2.28 -2.33 14.83
N ARG A 56 1.04 -1.88 15.10
CA ARG A 56 -0.01 -1.94 14.08
C ARG A 56 0.39 -1.11 12.87
N GLY A 57 0.38 -1.75 11.70
CA GLY A 57 0.83 -1.16 10.45
C GLY A 57 2.17 -1.67 9.95
N ASP A 58 2.91 -2.41 10.79
CA ASP A 58 4.11 -3.10 10.36
C ASP A 58 3.77 -4.32 9.51
N PHE A 59 4.67 -4.64 8.58
CA PHE A 59 4.58 -5.83 7.74
C PHE A 59 5.68 -6.81 8.09
N ILE A 60 5.32 -8.07 8.16
CA ILE A 60 6.26 -9.17 8.29
C ILE A 60 6.35 -9.87 6.96
N VAL A 61 7.54 -9.90 6.41
CA VAL A 61 7.81 -10.47 5.09
C VAL A 61 8.87 -11.57 5.19
N ASP A 62 8.84 -12.51 4.26
CA ASP A 62 9.90 -13.51 4.13
C ASP A 62 11.21 -12.81 3.73
N THR A 63 12.32 -13.12 4.40
CA THR A 63 13.63 -12.56 4.06
C THR A 63 14.09 -12.94 2.65
N ASN A 64 13.64 -14.09 2.13
CA ASN A 64 13.99 -14.57 0.79
C ASN A 64 13.08 -13.96 -0.31
N ASN A 65 11.96 -13.35 0.08
CA ASN A 65 11.03 -12.70 -0.86
C ASN A 65 10.49 -11.41 -0.24
N PRO A 66 11.34 -10.39 -0.08
CA PRO A 66 10.95 -9.14 0.53
C PRO A 66 9.97 -8.38 -0.37
N CYS A 67 9.00 -7.68 0.25
CA CYS A 67 8.15 -6.75 -0.45
C CYS A 67 8.92 -5.48 -0.85
N ASP A 68 8.53 -4.88 -1.95
CA ASP A 68 9.06 -3.60 -2.38
C ASP A 68 8.57 -2.43 -1.50
N LEU A 69 9.41 -1.42 -1.40
CA LEU A 69 9.14 -0.16 -0.72
C LEU A 69 9.20 0.99 -1.70
N SER A 70 8.17 1.80 -1.76
CA SER A 70 8.16 3.04 -2.54
C SER A 70 7.36 4.14 -1.85
N ASP A 71 7.60 5.37 -2.25
CA ASP A 71 6.85 6.56 -1.83
C ASP A 71 6.11 7.22 -3.00
N GLN A 72 6.26 6.72 -4.23
CA GLN A 72 5.66 7.29 -5.42
C GLN A 72 5.01 6.21 -6.27
N PHE A 73 3.75 6.44 -6.64
CA PHE A 73 2.94 5.44 -7.32
C PHE A 73 2.15 6.02 -8.47
N ARG A 74 1.99 5.26 -9.55
CA ARG A 74 0.92 5.43 -10.50
C ARG A 74 -0.31 4.71 -9.98
N VAL A 75 -1.41 5.44 -9.87
CA VAL A 75 -2.67 4.93 -9.34
C VAL A 75 -3.83 5.25 -10.29
N ASP A 76 -4.88 4.44 -10.25
CA ASP A 76 -6.18 4.83 -10.78
C ASP A 76 -7.08 5.22 -9.61
N LEU A 77 -7.75 6.35 -9.74
CA LEU A 77 -8.58 6.98 -8.72
C LEU A 77 -9.96 7.26 -9.28
N ILE A 78 -11.01 6.89 -8.53
CA ILE A 78 -12.36 7.39 -8.71
C ILE A 78 -12.63 8.47 -7.67
N TRP A 79 -13.12 9.62 -8.12
CA TRP A 79 -13.52 10.73 -7.22
C TRP A 79 -15.01 10.58 -6.87
N MET A 80 -15.32 10.61 -5.58
CA MET A 80 -16.63 10.27 -5.03
C MET A 80 -17.27 11.42 -4.25
N ASP A 81 -16.62 12.59 -4.19
CA ASP A 81 -17.13 13.76 -3.50
C ASP A 81 -17.85 14.70 -4.48
N VAL A 82 -18.89 15.38 -3.98
CA VAL A 82 -19.59 16.45 -4.71
C VAL A 82 -18.71 17.68 -4.89
N ASN A 83 -17.78 17.92 -3.95
CA ASN A 83 -16.77 18.95 -4.07
C ASN A 83 -15.68 18.47 -5.03
N HIS A 84 -15.16 19.40 -5.81
CA HIS A 84 -14.12 19.04 -6.77
C HIS A 84 -12.81 18.70 -6.07
N PHE A 85 -12.04 17.82 -6.69
CA PHE A 85 -10.66 17.55 -6.30
C PHE A 85 -9.84 18.85 -6.32
N LEU A 86 -9.04 19.09 -5.26
CA LEU A 86 -8.18 20.26 -5.12
C LEU A 86 -6.72 19.88 -5.43
N PRO A 87 -6.14 20.36 -6.53
CA PRO A 87 -4.75 20.09 -6.87
C PRO A 87 -3.78 20.62 -5.80
N GLY A 88 -2.73 19.83 -5.52
CA GLY A 88 -1.67 20.23 -4.57
C GLY A 88 -2.03 20.09 -3.08
N ARG A 89 -3.28 19.78 -2.76
CA ARG A 89 -3.69 19.49 -1.39
C ARG A 89 -3.14 18.14 -0.94
N THR A 90 -2.79 18.06 0.34
CA THR A 90 -2.45 16.79 0.99
C THR A 90 -3.72 16.12 1.48
N TYR A 91 -3.94 14.89 1.04
CA TYR A 91 -5.06 14.05 1.46
C TYR A 91 -4.61 12.98 2.46
N ILE A 92 -5.55 12.51 3.26
CA ILE A 92 -5.36 11.33 4.09
C ILE A 92 -5.68 10.10 3.24
N ILE A 93 -4.73 9.17 3.18
CA ILE A 93 -4.86 7.90 2.45
C ILE A 93 -4.93 6.77 3.47
N LYS A 94 -6.01 6.02 3.43
CA LYS A 94 -6.15 4.81 4.25
C LYS A 94 -5.95 3.58 3.39
N MET A 95 -4.95 2.79 3.75
CA MET A 95 -4.59 1.53 3.12
C MET A 95 -4.49 0.48 4.19
N GLU A 96 -5.26 -0.62 4.08
CA GLU A 96 -5.28 -1.67 5.09
C GLU A 96 -5.50 -1.07 6.50
N CYS A 97 -4.56 -1.29 7.41
CA CYS A 97 -4.61 -0.76 8.78
C CYS A 97 -3.85 0.56 8.98
N ARG A 98 -3.29 1.16 7.90
CA ARG A 98 -2.49 2.39 7.97
C ARG A 98 -3.25 3.60 7.47
N THR A 99 -2.99 4.71 8.13
CA THR A 99 -3.45 6.05 7.73
C THR A 99 -2.23 6.90 7.44
N LEU A 100 -2.12 7.38 6.22
CA LEU A 100 -0.93 8.04 5.66
C LEU A 100 -1.33 9.37 5.02
N LYS A 101 -0.35 10.25 4.80
CA LYS A 101 -0.56 11.49 4.07
C LYS A 101 0.09 11.39 2.70
N ALA A 102 -0.62 11.84 1.66
CA ALA A 102 -0.08 11.89 0.31
C ALA A 102 -0.60 13.09 -0.47
N LYS A 103 0.20 13.51 -1.46
CA LYS A 103 -0.20 14.44 -2.51
C LYS A 103 -0.55 13.67 -3.76
N ILE A 104 -1.61 14.09 -4.45
CA ILE A 104 -2.13 13.44 -5.65
C ILE A 104 -2.06 14.43 -6.80
N PHE A 105 -1.53 13.98 -7.95
CA PHE A 105 -1.37 14.76 -9.17
C PHE A 105 -2.06 14.04 -10.32
N ILE A 106 -3.07 14.66 -10.92
CA ILE A 106 -3.80 14.09 -12.05
C ILE A 106 -2.89 14.08 -13.28
N LYS A 107 -2.78 12.93 -13.94
CA LYS A 107 -2.08 12.80 -15.24
C LYS A 107 -3.07 12.94 -16.39
N TYR A 108 -4.16 12.23 -16.32
CA TYR A 108 -5.26 12.34 -17.26
C TYR A 108 -6.54 11.75 -16.64
N LYS A 109 -7.67 12.21 -17.13
CA LYS A 109 -8.99 11.68 -16.81
C LYS A 109 -9.43 10.72 -17.93
N TYR A 110 -10.09 9.65 -17.56
CA TYR A 110 -10.73 8.74 -18.49
C TYR A 110 -12.10 9.29 -18.88
N ASP A 111 -12.35 9.37 -20.17
CA ASP A 111 -13.69 9.55 -20.71
C ASP A 111 -14.36 8.16 -20.77
N ILE A 112 -15.40 7.98 -19.96
CA ILE A 112 -16.07 6.67 -19.82
C ILE A 112 -16.83 6.30 -21.09
N GLU A 113 -17.34 7.30 -21.85
CA GLU A 113 -18.14 7.05 -23.05
C GLU A 113 -17.26 6.63 -24.23
N ASN A 114 -16.11 7.29 -24.40
CA ASN A 114 -15.24 7.12 -25.57
C ASN A 114 -13.93 6.39 -25.27
N PHE A 115 -13.68 6.03 -24.02
CA PHE A 115 -12.42 5.43 -23.54
C PHE A 115 -11.16 6.25 -23.87
N LYS A 116 -11.33 7.58 -24.07
CA LYS A 116 -10.24 8.50 -24.36
C LYS A 116 -9.63 9.06 -23.09
N LYS A 117 -8.37 9.46 -23.21
CA LYS A 117 -7.62 10.12 -22.13
C LYS A 117 -7.65 11.62 -22.33
N ASN A 118 -8.24 12.34 -21.41
CA ASN A 118 -8.38 13.79 -21.47
C ASN A 118 -7.49 14.44 -20.40
N MET A 119 -6.75 15.46 -20.77
CA MET A 119 -5.98 16.25 -19.80
C MET A 119 -6.95 17.07 -18.94
N SER A 120 -6.83 16.92 -17.62
CA SER A 120 -7.63 17.67 -16.68
C SER A 120 -6.83 17.90 -15.38
N LYS A 121 -7.05 19.04 -14.74
CA LYS A 121 -6.50 19.32 -13.41
C LYS A 121 -7.56 19.18 -12.30
N ILE A 122 -8.79 18.90 -12.67
CA ILE A 122 -9.95 18.86 -11.76
C ILE A 122 -10.68 17.53 -11.97
N LEU A 123 -11.09 16.91 -10.87
CA LEU A 123 -12.04 15.78 -10.90
C LEU A 123 -13.35 16.23 -10.28
N LYS A 124 -14.42 15.81 -10.89
CA LYS A 124 -15.80 15.94 -10.44
C LYS A 124 -16.30 14.59 -9.93
N LEU A 125 -17.45 14.59 -9.27
CA LEU A 125 -18.11 13.37 -8.83
C LEU A 125 -18.17 12.31 -9.97
N ASN A 126 -17.75 11.09 -9.64
CA ASN A 126 -17.66 9.92 -10.54
C ASN A 126 -16.59 10.01 -11.64
N ASP A 127 -15.75 11.01 -11.64
CA ASP A 127 -14.61 11.03 -12.56
C ASP A 127 -13.58 9.96 -12.19
N ILE A 128 -13.09 9.26 -13.20
CA ILE A 128 -11.99 8.30 -13.07
C ILE A 128 -10.74 8.88 -13.70
N ALA A 129 -9.62 8.82 -12.99
CA ALA A 129 -8.37 9.39 -13.44
C ALA A 129 -7.18 8.49 -13.13
N SER A 130 -6.16 8.58 -13.98
CA SER A 130 -4.82 8.11 -13.66
C SER A 130 -4.04 9.23 -13.00
N CYS A 131 -3.47 8.95 -11.83
CA CYS A 131 -2.80 9.94 -11.00
C CYS A 131 -1.41 9.44 -10.59
N ASP A 132 -0.53 10.40 -10.29
CA ASP A 132 0.68 10.14 -9.52
C ASP A 132 0.39 10.48 -8.06
N MET A 133 0.64 9.54 -7.16
CA MET A 133 0.46 9.69 -5.72
C MET A 133 1.81 9.63 -5.02
N ILE A 134 2.09 10.62 -4.18
CA ILE A 134 3.38 10.79 -3.50
C ILE A 134 3.13 10.83 -2.01
N PHE A 135 3.66 9.86 -1.29
CA PHE A 135 3.65 9.78 0.17
C PHE A 135 4.84 10.52 0.79
N GLU A 136 4.70 10.92 2.04
CA GLU A 136 5.78 11.54 2.82
C GLU A 136 6.88 10.52 3.18
N THR A 137 6.55 9.23 3.27
CA THR A 137 7.46 8.14 3.63
C THR A 137 7.31 6.97 2.68
N LYS A 138 8.34 6.15 2.57
CA LYS A 138 8.24 4.88 1.84
C LYS A 138 7.27 3.92 2.54
N ILE A 139 6.45 3.27 1.76
CA ILE A 139 5.46 2.31 2.23
C ILE A 139 5.66 0.94 1.59
N VAL A 140 5.31 -0.10 2.32
CA VAL A 140 5.14 -1.45 1.75
C VAL A 140 3.89 -1.44 0.89
N TYR A 141 3.97 -1.99 -0.30
CA TYR A 141 2.86 -2.08 -1.24
C TYR A 141 2.91 -3.36 -2.06
N GLU A 142 1.81 -3.67 -2.67
CA GLU A 142 1.68 -4.60 -3.79
C GLU A 142 0.82 -3.97 -4.88
N ASN A 143 1.03 -4.37 -6.12
CA ASN A 143 0.14 -3.96 -7.20
C ASN A 143 -1.25 -4.57 -6.97
N TYR A 144 -2.29 -3.83 -7.28
CA TYR A 144 -3.68 -4.27 -7.07
C TYR A 144 -4.00 -5.61 -7.75
N GLU A 145 -3.44 -5.87 -8.92
CA GLU A 145 -3.64 -7.13 -9.65
C GLU A 145 -3.01 -8.34 -8.93
N VAL A 146 -1.96 -8.11 -8.13
CA VAL A 146 -1.28 -9.15 -7.33
C VAL A 146 -2.00 -9.35 -5.99
N ASN A 147 -2.28 -8.24 -5.31
CA ASN A 147 -2.92 -8.26 -4.01
C ASN A 147 -3.90 -7.09 -3.84
N LYS A 148 -5.19 -7.40 -3.93
CA LYS A 148 -6.25 -6.39 -3.86
C LYS A 148 -6.24 -5.62 -2.55
N THR A 149 -5.93 -6.27 -1.44
CA THR A 149 -5.92 -5.64 -0.11
C THR A 149 -4.78 -4.64 0.03
N LEU A 150 -3.55 -5.02 -0.36
CA LEU A 150 -2.38 -4.15 -0.27
C LEU A 150 -2.29 -3.13 -1.41
N GLY A 151 -2.99 -3.36 -2.51
CA GLY A 151 -2.99 -2.50 -3.68
C GLY A 151 -4.18 -1.55 -3.78
N SER A 152 -5.10 -1.53 -2.80
CA SER A 152 -6.24 -0.62 -2.78
C SER A 152 -6.13 0.42 -1.67
N PHE A 153 -6.79 1.56 -1.87
CA PHE A 153 -6.83 2.64 -0.89
C PHE A 153 -8.11 3.45 -0.99
N ILE A 154 -8.42 4.17 0.09
CA ILE A 154 -9.40 5.25 0.08
C ILE A 154 -8.74 6.59 0.34
N VAL A 155 -9.32 7.63 -0.25
CA VAL A 155 -8.91 9.03 -0.07
C VAL A 155 -9.90 9.70 0.86
N ILE A 156 -9.37 10.34 1.89
CA ILE A 156 -10.16 11.01 2.93
C ILE A 156 -9.76 12.49 2.94
N ASP A 157 -10.74 13.34 2.97
CA ASP A 157 -10.56 14.78 3.13
C ASP A 157 -10.07 15.09 4.55
N PRO A 158 -8.94 15.82 4.70
CA PRO A 158 -8.35 16.07 6.02
C PRO A 158 -9.19 17.01 6.91
N ASP A 159 -10.06 17.84 6.35
CA ASP A 159 -10.83 18.80 7.13
C ASP A 159 -12.18 18.22 7.56
N SER A 160 -12.90 17.56 6.65
CA SER A 160 -14.21 16.97 6.92
C SER A 160 -14.16 15.53 7.44
N ASN A 161 -13.01 14.83 7.28
CA ASN A 161 -12.85 13.39 7.50
C ASN A 161 -13.79 12.53 6.64
N ALA A 162 -14.39 13.09 5.60
CA ALA A 162 -15.23 12.35 4.67
C ALA A 162 -14.38 11.57 3.64
N THR A 163 -14.84 10.39 3.25
CA THR A 163 -14.25 9.66 2.13
C THR A 163 -14.60 10.38 0.83
N CYS A 164 -13.62 10.88 0.12
CA CYS A 164 -13.78 11.62 -1.12
C CYS A 164 -13.30 10.88 -2.37
N GLY A 165 -12.70 9.70 -2.21
CA GLY A 165 -12.30 8.88 -3.35
C GLY A 165 -11.83 7.50 -2.94
N ALA A 166 -11.68 6.64 -3.94
CA ALA A 166 -11.09 5.31 -3.78
C ALA A 166 -10.22 4.99 -5.00
N GLY A 167 -9.23 4.14 -4.81
CA GLY A 167 -8.33 3.84 -5.92
C GLY A 167 -7.52 2.57 -5.74
N ARG A 168 -6.71 2.31 -6.76
CA ARG A 168 -5.82 1.15 -6.82
C ARG A 168 -4.41 1.55 -7.26
N ILE A 169 -3.42 0.86 -6.73
CA ILE A 169 -2.02 1.01 -7.11
C ILE A 169 -1.76 0.17 -8.36
N ASN A 170 -1.29 0.83 -9.43
CA ASN A 170 -0.90 0.13 -10.64
C ASN A 170 0.57 -0.31 -10.56
N PHE A 171 1.47 0.64 -10.23
CA PHE A 171 2.91 0.37 -10.06
C PHE A 171 3.60 1.53 -9.34
N ALA A 172 4.78 1.23 -8.78
CA ALA A 172 5.66 2.26 -8.22
C ALA A 172 6.38 3.03 -9.32
N LEU A 173 6.49 4.35 -9.15
CA LEU A 173 7.27 5.19 -10.03
C LEU A 173 8.76 5.13 -9.64
N ARG A 174 9.64 4.96 -10.62
CA ARG A 174 11.08 5.00 -10.39
C ARG A 174 11.54 6.44 -10.22
N ARG A 175 12.31 6.71 -9.17
CA ARG A 175 13.01 7.99 -9.06
C ARG A 175 14.14 8.04 -10.08
N SER A 176 14.33 9.19 -10.74
CA SER A 176 15.48 9.42 -11.64
C SER A 176 16.83 9.26 -10.92
N SER A 177 16.91 9.50 -9.61
CA SER A 177 18.10 9.26 -8.79
C SER A 177 18.52 7.78 -8.72
N ASN A 178 17.61 6.85 -8.96
CA ASN A 178 17.93 5.42 -8.95
C ASN A 178 18.54 4.95 -10.29
N LEU A 179 18.46 5.75 -11.34
CA LEU A 179 19.04 5.43 -12.65
C LEU A 179 20.55 5.74 -12.71
N ILE A 180 21.05 6.62 -11.84
CA ILE A 180 22.48 7.02 -11.81
C ILE A 180 23.36 5.94 -11.18
N PHE A 181 22.80 5.13 -10.27
CA PHE A 181 23.58 4.08 -9.56
C PHE A 181 23.61 2.73 -10.29
N GLN A 182 22.80 2.50 -11.32
CA GLN A 182 22.80 1.25 -12.09
C GLN A 182 23.78 1.25 -13.27
N ASN A 183 24.42 2.39 -13.59
CA ASN A 183 25.36 2.53 -14.70
C ASN A 183 26.83 2.75 -14.25
N LEU A 184 27.16 2.41 -13.00
CA LEU A 184 28.50 2.57 -12.42
C LEU A 184 29.17 1.24 -12.01
N ASP A 185 28.67 0.10 -12.52
CA ASP A 185 29.31 -1.22 -12.43
C ASP A 185 29.76 -1.71 -13.81
#